data_9b6bab7a89d780dfd32762fdbc5e3766
#
_entry.id   9b6bab7a89d780dfd32762fdbc5e3766
#
_cell.length_a   1.000
_cell.length_b   1.000
_cell.length_c   1.000
_cell.angle_alpha   90.00
_cell.angle_beta   90.00
_cell.angle_gamma   90.00
#
_symmetry.space_group_name_H-M   'P 1'
#
loop_
_entity.id
_entity.type
_entity.pdbx_description
1 polymer ?
#
loop_
_entity_poly.entity_id
_entity_poly.type
_entity_poly.pdbx_seq_one_letter_code
_entity_poly.pdbx_strand_id
1 'polypeptide(L)'
;MVRMPDGEVVGRDVLEHPGAVAIVALDAEERVLLIRQYRHPVGRLLWEIPAGLRDVAGEPLRVTAERELLEEAGYRATTWQVLADSFSSPGISSERLRIFVARGLAEVPEAERSYVPEHEEAHLTLAWVSLDEAVARFLAGELHNGVTAIGILSAYAARQGGFTALRDTGAPEH
;
A
#
# COMPACT_ATOMS: atom_id res chain seq x y z
N MET A 1 -16.51 -1.96 25.78
CA MET A 1 -17.91 -2.41 25.85
C MET A 1 -18.65 -1.81 24.66
N VAL A 2 -19.33 -2.63 23.88
CA VAL A 2 -20.06 -2.24 22.65
C VAL A 2 -21.52 -2.67 22.82
N ARG A 3 -22.45 -1.75 22.51
CA ARG A 3 -23.90 -2.07 22.46
C ARG A 3 -24.21 -2.63 21.05
N MET A 4 -24.69 -3.86 21.04
CA MET A 4 -25.10 -4.55 19.82
C MET A 4 -26.47 -4.07 19.33
N PRO A 5 -26.86 -4.34 18.05
CA PRO A 5 -28.15 -3.92 17.49
C PRO A 5 -29.39 -4.45 18.24
N ASP A 6 -29.29 -5.59 18.92
CA ASP A 6 -30.32 -6.18 19.77
C ASP A 6 -30.39 -5.57 21.16
N GLY A 7 -29.48 -4.63 21.49
CA GLY A 7 -29.40 -3.95 22.78
C GLY A 7 -28.46 -4.61 23.78
N GLU A 8 -27.96 -5.80 23.53
CA GLU A 8 -26.96 -6.45 24.39
C GLU A 8 -25.66 -5.65 24.46
N VAL A 9 -24.98 -5.67 25.60
CA VAL A 9 -23.69 -4.99 25.81
C VAL A 9 -22.60 -6.04 26.01
N VAL A 10 -21.70 -6.12 25.06
CA VAL A 10 -20.62 -7.11 25.05
C VAL A 10 -19.24 -6.46 25.05
N GLY A 11 -18.24 -7.19 25.56
CA GLY A 11 -16.82 -6.80 25.43
C GLY A 11 -16.33 -7.05 24.00
N ARG A 12 -15.55 -6.12 23.50
CA ARG A 12 -14.77 -6.29 22.25
C ARG A 12 -13.41 -5.67 22.44
N ASP A 13 -12.36 -6.41 22.11
CA ASP A 13 -11.01 -5.88 21.99
C ASP A 13 -10.84 -5.33 20.57
N VAL A 14 -10.26 -4.13 20.47
CA VAL A 14 -10.04 -3.44 19.19
C VAL A 14 -8.60 -2.94 19.17
N LEU A 15 -7.89 -3.23 18.10
CA LEU A 15 -6.63 -2.59 17.78
C LEU A 15 -6.93 -1.24 17.11
N GLU A 16 -6.66 -0.14 17.81
CA GLU A 16 -6.73 1.19 17.24
C GLU A 16 -5.49 1.46 16.38
N HIS A 17 -5.70 1.92 15.15
CA HIS A 17 -4.66 2.12 14.16
C HIS A 17 -4.85 3.49 13.46
N PRO A 18 -3.77 4.27 13.20
CA PRO A 18 -3.88 5.58 12.56
C PRO A 18 -4.36 5.49 11.10
N GLY A 19 -4.29 4.32 10.51
CA GLY A 19 -4.47 4.09 9.10
C GLY A 19 -3.14 4.05 8.36
N ALA A 20 -3.17 3.68 7.09
CA ALA A 20 -1.99 3.60 6.24
C ALA A 20 -2.32 3.98 4.79
N VAL A 21 -1.27 4.25 4.03
CA VAL A 21 -1.31 4.35 2.57
C VAL A 21 -0.48 3.22 1.97
N ALA A 22 -0.83 2.79 0.76
CA ALA A 22 -0.02 1.84 0.00
C ALA A 22 0.06 2.26 -1.46
N ILE A 23 1.11 1.87 -2.15
CA ILE A 23 1.44 2.39 -3.47
C ILE A 23 1.68 1.26 -4.47
N VAL A 24 0.82 1.14 -5.47
CA VAL A 24 1.11 0.36 -6.67
C VAL A 24 1.91 1.26 -7.61
N ALA A 25 3.23 1.20 -7.53
CA ALA A 25 4.12 1.92 -8.42
C ALA A 25 4.31 1.11 -9.71
N LEU A 26 3.85 1.66 -10.85
CA LEU A 26 3.94 1.04 -12.16
C LEU A 26 4.91 1.81 -13.06
N ASP A 27 5.85 1.10 -13.64
CA ASP A 27 6.73 1.65 -14.67
C ASP A 27 6.07 1.69 -16.06
N ALA A 28 6.83 2.13 -17.06
CA ALA A 28 6.35 2.25 -18.44
C ALA A 28 6.06 0.89 -19.10
N GLU A 29 6.67 -0.17 -18.62
CA GLU A 29 6.49 -1.56 -19.06
C GLU A 29 5.38 -2.29 -18.28
N GLU A 30 4.61 -1.54 -17.44
CA GLU A 30 3.55 -2.09 -16.56
C GLU A 30 4.07 -3.14 -15.56
N ARG A 31 5.33 -2.97 -15.11
CA ARG A 31 5.86 -3.75 -14.01
C ARG A 31 5.53 -3.04 -12.69
N VAL A 32 5.11 -3.80 -11.70
CA VAL A 32 4.87 -3.32 -10.34
C VAL A 32 6.14 -3.45 -9.51
N LEU A 33 6.44 -2.42 -8.76
CA LEU A 33 7.51 -2.44 -7.77
C LEU A 33 7.04 -3.17 -6.52
N LEU A 34 7.78 -4.18 -6.13
CA LEU A 34 7.59 -4.90 -4.87
C LEU A 34 8.81 -4.68 -3.97
N ILE A 35 8.56 -4.58 -2.67
CA ILE A 35 9.55 -4.60 -1.60
C ILE A 35 9.43 -5.90 -0.83
N ARG A 36 10.53 -6.40 -0.27
CA ARG A 36 10.52 -7.59 0.60
C ARG A 36 10.88 -7.18 2.00
N GLN A 37 9.94 -7.34 2.93
CA GLN A 37 10.06 -6.89 4.30
C GLN A 37 9.74 -8.00 5.29
N TYR A 38 10.45 -8.01 6.44
CA TYR A 38 10.13 -8.90 7.54
C TYR A 38 8.92 -8.39 8.34
N ARG A 39 7.93 -9.26 8.53
CA ARG A 39 6.74 -8.95 9.33
C ARG A 39 6.72 -9.84 10.58
N HIS A 40 7.14 -9.25 11.70
CA HIS A 40 7.28 -9.96 12.98
C HIS A 40 6.01 -10.70 13.43
N PRO A 41 4.79 -10.12 13.37
CA PRO A 41 3.58 -10.81 13.83
C PRO A 41 3.29 -12.14 13.13
N VAL A 42 3.74 -12.29 11.89
CA VAL A 42 3.58 -13.55 11.11
C VAL A 42 4.89 -14.34 10.99
N GLY A 43 6.01 -13.79 11.48
CA GLY A 43 7.32 -14.45 11.47
C GLY A 43 7.89 -14.73 10.08
N ARG A 44 7.56 -13.89 9.09
CA ARG A 44 7.90 -14.13 7.68
C ARG A 44 8.41 -12.89 6.96
N LEU A 45 9.26 -13.11 5.95
CA LEU A 45 9.55 -12.14 4.91
C LEU A 45 8.43 -12.19 3.87
N LEU A 46 7.77 -11.07 3.64
CA LEU A 46 6.67 -10.95 2.66
C LEU A 46 7.10 -10.03 1.52
N TRP A 47 6.63 -10.34 0.31
CA TRP A 47 6.64 -9.41 -0.80
C TRP A 47 5.42 -8.51 -0.70
N GLU A 48 5.65 -7.20 -0.72
CA GLU A 48 4.65 -6.18 -0.47
C GLU A 48 4.79 -5.03 -1.48
N ILE A 49 3.73 -4.25 -1.70
CA ILE A 49 3.86 -2.93 -2.32
C ILE A 49 4.33 -1.93 -1.26
N PRO A 50 5.06 -0.85 -1.62
CA PRO A 50 5.43 0.21 -0.69
C PRO A 50 4.23 0.73 0.09
N ALA A 51 4.39 0.94 1.40
CA ALA A 51 3.29 1.34 2.28
C ALA A 51 3.80 1.95 3.59
N GLY A 52 3.11 2.97 4.10
CA GLY A 52 3.47 3.57 5.36
C GLY A 52 2.29 4.12 6.16
N LEU A 53 2.57 4.51 7.40
CA LEU A 53 1.56 4.94 8.36
C LEU A 53 1.12 6.39 8.11
N ARG A 54 -0.13 6.67 8.48
CA ARG A 54 -0.71 8.02 8.54
C ARG A 54 -0.44 8.63 9.91
N ASP A 55 0.81 8.80 10.26
CA ASP A 55 1.27 9.21 11.58
C ASP A 55 1.55 10.72 11.71
N VAL A 56 1.56 11.45 10.59
CA VAL A 56 1.71 12.90 10.56
C VAL A 56 0.35 13.59 10.54
N ALA A 57 0.02 14.27 11.62
CA ALA A 57 -1.28 14.93 11.77
C ALA A 57 -1.50 16.01 10.69
N GLY A 58 -2.61 15.87 9.93
CA GLY A 58 -2.98 16.81 8.88
C GLY A 58 -2.23 16.63 7.55
N GLU A 59 -1.32 15.67 7.44
CA GLU A 59 -0.65 15.37 6.17
C GLU A 59 -1.65 14.79 5.16
N PRO A 60 -1.75 15.34 3.94
CA PRO A 60 -2.58 14.76 2.90
C PRO A 60 -2.09 13.36 2.52
N LEU A 61 -2.99 12.39 2.35
CA LEU A 61 -2.64 10.98 2.09
C LEU A 61 -1.73 10.78 0.88
N ARG A 62 -1.88 11.62 -0.15
CA ARG A 62 -0.98 11.60 -1.30
C ARG A 62 0.46 11.98 -0.92
N VAL A 63 0.62 12.96 -0.03
CA VAL A 63 1.95 13.40 0.43
C VAL A 63 2.61 12.29 1.24
N THR A 64 1.85 11.63 2.12
CA THR A 64 2.32 10.41 2.81
C THR A 64 2.78 9.37 1.80
N ALA A 65 1.97 9.06 0.78
CA ALA A 65 2.33 8.07 -0.23
C ALA A 65 3.56 8.45 -1.07
N GLU A 66 3.74 9.74 -1.39
CA GLU A 66 4.94 10.25 -2.07
C GLU A 66 6.20 10.10 -1.21
N ARG A 67 6.08 10.36 0.08
CA ARG A 67 7.17 10.21 1.05
C ARG A 67 7.58 8.74 1.17
N GLU A 68 6.63 7.84 1.40
CA GLU A 68 6.89 6.40 1.55
C GLU A 68 7.49 5.77 0.28
N LEU A 69 6.99 6.14 -0.90
CA LEU A 69 7.56 5.67 -2.17
C LEU A 69 9.04 6.09 -2.33
N LEU A 70 9.36 7.30 -1.88
CA LEU A 70 10.74 7.79 -1.91
C LEU A 70 11.61 7.09 -0.86
N GLU A 71 11.13 6.95 0.37
CA GLU A 71 11.88 6.39 1.50
C GLU A 71 12.14 4.90 1.30
N GLU A 72 11.12 4.10 1.02
CA GLU A 72 11.23 2.65 0.89
C GLU A 72 11.82 2.18 -0.45
N ALA A 73 11.57 2.93 -1.53
CA ALA A 73 11.89 2.47 -2.87
C ALA A 73 12.80 3.42 -3.69
N GLY A 74 12.97 4.66 -3.27
CA GLY A 74 13.82 5.64 -3.96
C GLY A 74 13.23 6.18 -5.25
N TYR A 75 11.91 6.19 -5.40
CA TYR A 75 11.24 6.69 -6.60
C TYR A 75 10.34 7.89 -6.31
N ARG A 76 10.18 8.75 -7.31
CA ARG A 76 9.11 9.76 -7.41
C ARG A 76 8.22 9.43 -8.57
N ALA A 77 6.96 9.89 -8.51
CA ALA A 77 5.99 9.69 -9.58
C ALA A 77 5.32 11.01 -9.97
N THR A 78 4.94 11.13 -11.24
CA THR A 78 4.27 12.33 -11.75
C THR A 78 2.75 12.20 -11.79
N THR A 79 2.22 10.98 -11.82
CA THR A 79 0.78 10.71 -11.92
C THR A 79 0.33 9.85 -10.74
N TRP A 80 -0.69 10.33 -10.03
CA TRP A 80 -1.25 9.68 -8.85
C TRP A 80 -2.77 9.63 -8.93
N GLN A 81 -3.34 8.48 -8.67
CA GLN A 81 -4.79 8.29 -8.59
C GLN A 81 -5.13 7.33 -7.45
N VAL A 82 -6.32 7.47 -6.87
CA VAL A 82 -6.81 6.51 -5.85
C VAL A 82 -7.24 5.24 -6.57
N LEU A 83 -6.61 4.13 -6.20
CA LEU A 83 -6.89 2.82 -6.76
C LEU A 83 -7.98 2.09 -5.95
N ALA A 84 -7.83 2.04 -4.63
CA ALA A 84 -8.78 1.39 -3.73
C ALA A 84 -8.73 2.00 -2.33
N ASP A 85 -9.85 1.90 -1.61
CA ASP A 85 -9.93 2.09 -0.17
C ASP A 85 -10.39 0.76 0.46
N SER A 86 -9.82 0.39 1.60
CA SER A 86 -10.20 -0.85 2.29
C SER A 86 -9.92 -0.79 3.79
N PHE A 87 -10.52 -1.71 4.53
CA PHE A 87 -10.13 -2.03 5.89
C PHE A 87 -9.38 -3.36 5.89
N SER A 88 -8.21 -3.42 6.52
CA SER A 88 -7.37 -4.63 6.50
C SER A 88 -7.99 -5.79 7.29
N SER A 89 -8.55 -5.51 8.46
CA SER A 89 -9.12 -6.51 9.37
C SER A 89 -10.27 -5.93 10.21
N PRO A 90 -11.43 -5.61 9.60
CA PRO A 90 -12.49 -4.83 10.25
C PRO A 90 -13.17 -5.53 11.43
N GLY A 91 -12.89 -6.80 11.66
CA GLY A 91 -13.36 -7.55 12.83
C GLY A 91 -12.59 -7.26 14.11
N ILE A 92 -11.37 -6.69 14.03
CA ILE A 92 -10.49 -6.50 15.18
C ILE A 92 -9.71 -5.18 15.14
N SER A 93 -9.50 -4.61 13.99
CA SER A 93 -8.69 -3.40 13.80
C SER A 93 -9.50 -2.27 13.15
N SER A 94 -9.21 -1.02 13.56
CA SER A 94 -9.70 0.19 12.90
C SER A 94 -8.85 0.61 11.70
N GLU A 95 -7.86 -0.19 11.30
CA GLU A 95 -6.95 0.12 10.21
C GLU A 95 -7.70 0.37 8.91
N ARG A 96 -7.61 1.60 8.42
CA ARG A 96 -8.09 2.05 7.13
C ARG A 96 -6.91 2.25 6.19
N LEU A 97 -7.03 1.73 4.98
CA LEU A 97 -6.01 1.77 3.95
C LEU A 97 -6.51 2.50 2.72
N ARG A 98 -5.72 3.44 2.21
CA ARG A 98 -5.88 3.99 0.87
C ARG A 98 -4.73 3.52 0.00
N ILE A 99 -5.06 2.87 -1.11
CA ILE A 99 -4.10 2.38 -2.08
C ILE A 99 -4.10 3.34 -3.28
N PHE A 100 -2.94 3.87 -3.60
CA PHE A 100 -2.73 4.68 -4.79
C PHE A 100 -2.08 3.87 -5.90
N VAL A 101 -2.35 4.24 -7.15
CA VAL A 101 -1.49 3.91 -8.28
C VAL A 101 -0.61 5.12 -8.59
N ALA A 102 0.70 4.86 -8.71
CA ALA A 102 1.71 5.84 -9.06
C ALA A 102 2.35 5.48 -10.39
N ARG A 103 2.39 6.43 -11.34
CA ARG A 103 2.95 6.23 -12.69
C ARG A 103 3.82 7.42 -13.10
N GLY A 104 4.61 7.25 -14.17
CA GLY A 104 5.59 8.26 -14.57
C GLY A 104 6.71 8.33 -13.54
N LEU A 105 7.27 7.16 -13.24
CA LEU A 105 8.28 6.98 -12.20
C LEU A 105 9.63 7.52 -12.65
N ALA A 106 10.33 8.16 -11.71
CA ALA A 106 11.71 8.58 -11.85
C ALA A 106 12.50 8.13 -10.61
N GLU A 107 13.59 7.43 -10.82
CA GLU A 107 14.49 7.06 -9.73
C GLU A 107 15.21 8.30 -9.21
N VAL A 108 15.29 8.42 -7.88
CA VAL A 108 16.04 9.46 -7.19
C VAL A 108 17.40 8.89 -6.81
N PRO A 109 18.51 9.50 -7.26
CA PRO A 109 19.84 9.05 -6.91
C PRO A 109 20.02 8.94 -5.39
N GLU A 110 20.71 7.92 -4.92
CA GLU A 110 20.92 7.68 -3.49
C GLU A 110 21.53 8.90 -2.77
N ALA A 111 22.44 9.59 -3.42
CA ALA A 111 23.09 10.81 -2.89
C ALA A 111 22.11 11.99 -2.68
N GLU A 112 20.93 11.95 -3.30
CA GLU A 112 19.88 12.98 -3.18
C GLU A 112 18.78 12.58 -2.19
N ARG A 113 18.83 11.36 -1.63
CA ARG A 113 17.87 10.87 -0.64
C ARG A 113 18.33 11.34 0.74
N SER A 114 17.49 12.09 1.42
CA SER A 114 17.76 12.57 2.80
C SER A 114 17.39 11.53 3.87
N TYR A 115 16.68 10.48 3.51
CA TYR A 115 16.24 9.43 4.40
C TYR A 115 17.35 8.37 4.58
N VAL A 116 17.57 7.97 5.84
CA VAL A 116 18.44 6.86 6.20
C VAL A 116 17.55 5.72 6.70
N PRO A 117 17.49 4.59 5.98
CA PRO A 117 16.65 3.45 6.41
C PRO A 117 17.10 2.91 7.77
N GLU A 118 16.15 2.66 8.65
CA GLU A 118 16.40 2.08 9.96
C GLU A 118 15.66 0.75 10.13
N HIS A 119 16.08 -0.07 11.08
CA HIS A 119 15.46 -1.34 11.46
C HIS A 119 15.15 -2.26 10.27
N GLU A 120 13.87 -2.61 10.05
CA GLU A 120 13.41 -3.50 9.00
C GLU A 120 13.64 -2.94 7.60
N GLU A 121 13.64 -1.61 7.47
CA GLU A 121 13.80 -0.90 6.19
C GLU A 121 15.25 -0.90 5.70
N ALA A 122 16.24 -1.04 6.59
CA ALA A 122 17.65 -1.11 6.22
C ALA A 122 18.00 -2.32 5.31
N HIS A 123 17.10 -3.28 5.18
CA HIS A 123 17.32 -4.52 4.45
C HIS A 123 16.22 -4.82 3.42
N LEU A 124 15.51 -3.79 2.96
CA LEU A 124 14.50 -3.95 1.91
C LEU A 124 15.13 -4.46 0.60
N THR A 125 14.55 -5.50 0.05
CA THR A 125 14.90 -5.98 -1.28
C THR A 125 13.83 -5.51 -2.25
N LEU A 126 14.23 -4.86 -3.33
CA LEU A 126 13.33 -4.38 -4.37
C LEU A 126 13.27 -5.37 -5.53
N ALA A 127 12.10 -5.54 -6.13
CA ALA A 127 11.92 -6.32 -7.34
C ALA A 127 10.86 -5.67 -8.25
N TRP A 128 11.13 -5.68 -9.55
CA TRP A 128 10.17 -5.33 -10.57
C TRP A 128 9.56 -6.60 -11.15
N VAL A 129 8.24 -6.69 -11.13
CA VAL A 129 7.49 -7.86 -11.60
C VAL A 129 6.38 -7.36 -12.54
N SER A 130 6.19 -7.98 -13.70
CA SER A 130 5.07 -7.59 -14.57
C SER A 130 3.75 -7.75 -13.82
N LEU A 131 2.78 -6.89 -14.11
CA LEU A 131 1.49 -6.93 -13.41
C LEU A 131 0.78 -8.29 -13.63
N ASP A 132 0.93 -8.89 -14.81
CA ASP A 132 0.40 -10.23 -15.10
C ASP A 132 1.07 -11.32 -14.26
N GLU A 133 2.40 -11.27 -14.12
CA GLU A 133 3.15 -12.19 -13.28
C GLU A 133 2.80 -12.02 -11.80
N ALA A 134 2.64 -10.78 -11.33
CA ALA A 134 2.25 -10.51 -9.95
C ALA A 134 0.87 -11.12 -9.61
N VAL A 135 -0.10 -11.01 -10.54
CA VAL A 135 -1.40 -11.68 -10.40
C VAL A 135 -1.24 -13.20 -10.39
N ALA A 136 -0.43 -13.75 -11.31
CA ALA A 136 -0.20 -15.19 -11.34
C ALA A 136 0.44 -15.72 -10.06
N ARG A 137 1.44 -15.02 -9.51
CA ARG A 137 2.10 -15.36 -8.23
C ARG A 137 1.12 -15.28 -7.05
N PHE A 138 0.23 -14.29 -7.03
CA PHE A 138 -0.80 -14.21 -6.00
C PHE A 138 -1.74 -15.41 -6.06
N LEU A 139 -2.25 -15.75 -7.26
CA LEU A 139 -3.14 -16.91 -7.45
C LEU A 139 -2.44 -18.24 -7.16
N ALA A 140 -1.14 -18.34 -7.37
CA ALA A 140 -0.33 -19.49 -7.00
C ALA A 140 -0.03 -19.60 -5.48
N GLY A 141 -0.44 -18.59 -4.68
CA GLY A 141 -0.17 -18.57 -3.24
C GLY A 141 1.27 -18.23 -2.88
N GLU A 142 1.96 -17.45 -3.71
CA GLU A 142 3.34 -17.00 -3.46
C GLU A 142 3.37 -15.59 -2.83
N LEU A 143 2.33 -14.78 -3.04
CA LEU A 143 2.14 -13.48 -2.42
C LEU A 143 1.08 -13.57 -1.32
N HIS A 144 1.46 -13.22 -0.09
CA HIS A 144 0.63 -13.46 1.09
C HIS A 144 0.13 -12.16 1.78
N ASN A 145 0.64 -10.99 1.38
CA ASN A 145 0.20 -9.72 1.95
C ASN A 145 -1.14 -9.30 1.32
N GLY A 146 -2.17 -9.12 2.16
CA GLY A 146 -3.52 -8.80 1.69
C GLY A 146 -3.64 -7.43 1.00
N VAL A 147 -2.92 -6.42 1.50
CA VAL A 147 -2.89 -5.07 0.90
C VAL A 147 -2.27 -5.12 -0.49
N THR A 148 -1.17 -5.85 -0.62
CA THR A 148 -0.50 -6.10 -1.90
C THR A 148 -1.42 -6.80 -2.89
N ALA A 149 -2.16 -7.82 -2.44
CA ALA A 149 -3.15 -8.52 -3.27
C ALA A 149 -4.24 -7.58 -3.77
N ILE A 150 -4.84 -6.77 -2.89
CA ILE A 150 -5.85 -5.78 -3.25
C ILE A 150 -5.28 -4.80 -4.28
N GLY A 151 -4.08 -4.25 -4.04
CA GLY A 151 -3.42 -3.31 -4.92
C GLY A 151 -3.18 -3.89 -6.33
N ILE A 152 -2.55 -5.06 -6.39
CA ILE A 152 -2.23 -5.75 -7.66
C ILE A 152 -3.50 -6.06 -8.45
N LEU A 153 -4.50 -6.67 -7.82
CA LEU A 153 -5.75 -7.05 -8.50
C LEU A 153 -6.55 -5.83 -8.95
N SER A 154 -6.59 -4.76 -8.16
CA SER A 154 -7.23 -3.50 -8.55
C SER A 154 -6.52 -2.81 -9.71
N ALA A 155 -5.19 -2.78 -9.70
CA ALA A 155 -4.40 -2.24 -10.81
C ALA A 155 -4.58 -3.06 -12.08
N TYR A 156 -4.59 -4.39 -11.97
CA TYR A 156 -4.86 -5.29 -13.07
C TYR A 156 -6.24 -5.03 -13.71
N ALA A 157 -7.26 -4.86 -12.88
CA ALA A 157 -8.60 -4.53 -13.36
C ALA A 157 -8.66 -3.12 -13.98
N ALA A 158 -8.06 -2.11 -13.36
CA ALA A 158 -8.05 -0.72 -13.85
C ALA A 158 -7.28 -0.57 -15.17
N ARG A 159 -6.24 -1.37 -15.40
CA ARG A 159 -5.46 -1.40 -16.63
C ARG A 159 -6.32 -1.63 -17.88
N GLN A 160 -7.37 -2.45 -17.78
CA GLN A 160 -8.29 -2.74 -18.90
C GLN A 160 -8.98 -1.47 -19.43
N GLY A 161 -9.20 -0.47 -18.56
CA GLY A 161 -9.77 0.83 -18.93
C GLY A 161 -8.72 1.94 -19.06
N GLY A 162 -7.42 1.62 -19.15
CA GLY A 162 -6.34 2.60 -19.23
C GLY A 162 -6.27 3.52 -17.99
N PHE A 163 -6.73 3.04 -16.84
CA PHE A 163 -6.80 3.79 -15.57
C PHE A 163 -7.69 5.05 -15.60
N THR A 164 -8.52 5.23 -16.61
CA THR A 164 -9.32 6.46 -16.80
C THR A 164 -10.48 6.61 -15.81
N ALA A 165 -10.98 5.52 -15.24
CA ALA A 165 -12.09 5.50 -14.30
C ALA A 165 -11.67 5.69 -12.83
N LEU A 166 -10.38 5.86 -12.56
CA LEU A 166 -9.88 6.02 -11.21
C LEU A 166 -10.19 7.41 -10.63
N ARG A 167 -10.35 7.45 -9.32
CA ARG A 167 -10.65 8.68 -8.56
C ARG A 167 -9.40 9.56 -8.42
N ASP A 168 -9.62 10.88 -8.36
CA ASP A 168 -8.56 11.82 -8.00
C ASP A 168 -8.03 11.59 -6.58
N THR A 169 -6.79 12.03 -6.34
CA THR A 169 -6.11 11.85 -5.05
C THR A 169 -6.82 12.53 -3.88
N GLY A 170 -7.59 13.58 -4.14
CA GLY A 170 -8.41 14.29 -3.15
C GLY A 170 -9.81 13.71 -2.96
N ALA A 171 -10.16 12.60 -3.61
CA ALA A 171 -11.46 11.96 -3.43
C ALA A 171 -11.70 11.57 -1.96
N PRO A 172 -12.92 11.74 -1.42
CA PRO A 172 -13.23 11.39 -0.05
C PRO A 172 -13.02 9.87 0.19
N GLU A 173 -12.61 9.54 1.40
CA GLU A 173 -12.64 8.15 1.88
C GLU A 173 -14.08 7.83 2.30
N HIS A 174 -14.62 6.73 1.83
CA HIS A 174 -15.98 6.26 2.16
C HIS A 174 -15.95 5.11 3.14
#